data_1653f3ee91a2ef42a50e1cda7999db09
#
_entry.id   1653f3ee91a2ef42a50e1cda7999db09
#
_cell.length_a   1.000
_cell.length_b   1.000
_cell.length_c   1.000
_cell.angle_alpha   90.00
_cell.angle_beta   90.00
_cell.angle_gamma   90.00
#
_symmetry.space_group_name_H-M   'P 1'
#
loop_
_entity.id
_entity.type
_entity.pdbx_description
1 polymer ?
#
loop_
_entity_poly.entity_id
_entity_poly.type
_entity_poly.pdbx_seq_one_letter_code
_entity_poly.pdbx_strand_id
1 'polypeptide(L)'
;NTWDGPDFPWRSSGESGFSGTSPVGSFPPNGYGLSDMAGNVWEWTDDWYQENRCADIAPCCAPRDPRGGTEEESLDPRQPQFRVPRKVVKGGSFLCADSYCLRYRPAARRPQMIDTGMSHIGFRVARR
;
A
#
# COMPACT_ATOMS: atom_id res chain seq x y z
N ASN A 1 -1.75 5.81 10.97
CA ASN A 1 -0.94 7.00 10.86
C ASN A 1 -0.93 7.51 9.42
N THR A 2 -1.81 8.45 9.12
CA THR A 2 -1.85 9.22 7.87
C THR A 2 -1.62 10.69 8.20
N TRP A 3 -1.21 11.49 7.21
CA TRP A 3 -1.02 12.90 7.42
C TRP A 3 -2.37 13.62 7.58
N ASP A 4 -2.50 14.41 8.63
CA ASP A 4 -3.69 15.16 9.03
C ASP A 4 -3.44 16.67 9.21
N GLY A 5 -2.24 17.14 8.87
CA GLY A 5 -1.88 18.56 8.92
C GLY A 5 -2.25 19.33 7.65
N PRO A 6 -2.23 20.67 7.70
CA PRO A 6 -2.59 21.54 6.57
C PRO A 6 -1.56 21.54 5.44
N ASP A 7 -0.30 21.26 5.76
CA ASP A 7 0.84 21.31 4.83
C ASP A 7 1.40 19.90 4.59
N PHE A 8 2.27 19.76 3.59
CA PHE A 8 2.98 18.49 3.35
C PHE A 8 3.90 18.15 4.54
N PRO A 9 4.04 16.85 4.93
CA PRO A 9 4.67 16.41 6.22
C PRO A 9 6.14 16.76 6.46
N TRP A 10 6.79 17.50 5.63
CA TRP A 10 8.19 17.92 5.86
C TRP A 10 8.36 19.10 6.83
N ARG A 11 7.28 19.84 7.14
CA ARG A 11 7.35 21.12 7.88
C ARG A 11 6.84 21.06 9.31
N SER A 12 5.92 20.14 9.59
CA SER A 12 5.33 20.02 10.93
C SER A 12 4.89 18.59 11.20
N SER A 13 4.70 18.26 12.46
CA SER A 13 3.94 17.07 12.85
C SER A 13 2.45 17.34 12.63
N GLY A 14 1.70 16.35 12.15
CA GLY A 14 0.24 16.42 12.11
C GLY A 14 -0.38 16.34 13.51
N GLU A 15 -1.69 16.34 13.59
CA GLU A 15 -2.44 16.23 14.86
C GLU A 15 -2.13 14.94 15.62
N SER A 16 -1.76 13.88 14.90
CA SER A 16 -1.29 12.61 15.49
C SER A 16 -0.01 12.73 16.30
N GLY A 17 0.73 13.86 16.18
CA GLY A 17 1.99 14.11 16.88
C GLY A 17 3.21 13.44 16.24
N PHE A 18 3.06 12.72 15.13
CA PHE A 18 4.16 12.05 14.42
C PHE A 18 4.51 12.80 13.13
N SER A 19 5.76 13.21 12.97
CA SER A 19 6.27 13.82 11.73
C SER A 19 6.73 12.80 10.69
N GLY A 20 6.65 11.51 11.01
CA GLY A 20 7.09 10.39 10.19
C GLY A 20 6.33 9.12 10.56
N THR A 21 7.03 8.01 10.57
CA THR A 21 6.46 6.74 11.03
C THR A 21 6.18 6.79 12.54
N SER A 22 5.08 6.16 12.94
CA SER A 22 4.78 5.90 14.36
C SER A 22 5.28 4.51 14.78
N PRO A 23 5.55 4.27 16.07
CA PRO A 23 5.76 2.92 16.56
C PRO A 23 4.55 2.01 16.22
N VAL A 24 4.82 0.77 15.86
CA VAL A 24 3.74 -0.18 15.54
C VAL A 24 2.77 -0.34 16.72
N GLY A 25 1.47 -0.39 16.43
CA GLY A 25 0.44 -0.53 17.46
C GLY A 25 0.16 0.75 18.23
N SER A 26 0.63 1.92 17.79
CA SER A 26 0.30 3.22 18.41
C SER A 26 -1.18 3.58 18.30
N PHE A 27 -1.90 2.98 17.36
CA PHE A 27 -3.32 3.22 17.11
C PHE A 27 -4.14 1.97 17.43
N PRO A 28 -5.42 2.14 17.81
CA PRO A 28 -6.30 1.01 18.06
C PRO A 28 -6.40 0.05 16.88
N PRO A 29 -6.50 -1.26 17.12
CA PRO A 29 -6.71 -2.23 16.06
C PRO A 29 -8.11 -2.05 15.43
N ASN A 30 -8.25 -2.51 14.19
CA ASN A 30 -9.55 -2.58 13.52
C ASN A 30 -10.44 -3.71 14.11
N GLY A 31 -11.65 -3.86 13.58
CA GLY A 31 -12.61 -4.88 14.03
C GLY A 31 -12.13 -6.35 13.89
N TYR A 32 -11.03 -6.58 13.19
CA TYR A 32 -10.37 -7.89 13.05
C TYR A 32 -9.13 -8.05 13.96
N GLY A 33 -8.88 -7.10 14.85
CA GLY A 33 -7.72 -7.11 15.74
C GLY A 33 -6.38 -6.77 15.05
N LEU A 34 -6.42 -6.18 13.84
CA LEU A 34 -5.23 -5.83 13.07
C LEU A 34 -4.91 -4.34 13.24
N SER A 35 -3.69 -4.02 13.69
CA SER A 35 -3.18 -2.65 13.80
C SER A 35 -2.48 -2.21 12.52
N ASP A 36 -2.45 -0.89 12.31
CA ASP A 36 -1.68 -0.20 11.25
C ASP A 36 -1.99 -0.67 9.82
N MET A 37 -3.23 -1.10 9.56
CA MET A 37 -3.67 -1.53 8.22
C MET A 37 -3.85 -0.37 7.24
N ALA A 38 -3.84 0.87 7.73
CA ALA A 38 -3.94 2.09 6.94
C ALA A 38 -2.93 3.12 7.44
N GLY A 39 -2.10 3.64 6.53
CA GLY A 39 -1.06 4.61 6.86
C GLY A 39 0.20 3.97 7.45
N ASN A 40 0.99 4.75 8.13
CA ASN A 40 2.30 4.47 8.69
C ASN A 40 3.34 4.16 7.59
N VAL A 41 3.40 2.94 7.08
CA VAL A 41 4.23 2.55 5.93
C VAL A 41 3.42 1.76 4.92
N TRP A 42 3.77 1.88 3.65
CA TRP A 42 3.32 0.95 2.63
C TRP A 42 3.76 -0.46 2.98
N GLU A 43 2.93 -1.44 2.71
CA GLU A 43 3.24 -2.83 2.98
C GLU A 43 3.28 -3.65 1.71
N TRP A 44 4.38 -4.37 1.54
CA TRP A 44 4.51 -5.36 0.48
C TRP A 44 3.47 -6.45 0.62
N THR A 45 2.88 -6.84 -0.50
CA THR A 45 2.10 -8.09 -0.61
C THR A 45 2.86 -9.10 -1.47
N ASP A 46 2.45 -10.36 -1.41
CA ASP A 46 3.04 -11.40 -2.25
C ASP A 46 2.54 -11.38 -3.70
N ASP A 47 1.51 -10.58 -3.99
CA ASP A 47 0.93 -10.47 -5.32
C ASP A 47 1.82 -9.70 -6.30
N TRP A 48 2.02 -10.23 -7.51
CA TRP A 48 2.50 -9.46 -8.64
C TRP A 48 1.45 -8.45 -9.10
N TYR A 49 1.90 -7.26 -9.48
CA TYR A 49 0.99 -6.21 -9.92
C TYR A 49 0.45 -6.47 -11.31
N GLN A 50 -0.86 -6.31 -11.46
CA GLN A 50 -1.58 -6.33 -12.73
C GLN A 50 -2.56 -5.16 -12.78
N GLU A 51 -2.52 -4.35 -13.82
CA GLU A 51 -3.27 -3.10 -13.90
C GLU A 51 -4.78 -3.33 -13.98
N ASN A 52 -5.24 -4.29 -14.76
CA ASN A 52 -6.65 -4.52 -15.10
C ASN A 52 -7.28 -5.75 -14.44
N ARG A 53 -6.82 -6.13 -13.26
CA ARG A 53 -7.28 -7.36 -12.59
C ARG A 53 -8.79 -7.48 -12.38
N CYS A 54 -9.52 -6.36 -12.34
CA CYS A 54 -10.96 -6.38 -12.11
C CYS A 54 -11.78 -6.62 -13.37
N ALA A 55 -11.19 -6.61 -14.56
CA ALA A 55 -11.92 -6.77 -15.83
C ALA A 55 -12.52 -8.18 -16.01
N ASP A 56 -11.89 -9.18 -15.39
CA ASP A 56 -12.25 -10.60 -15.57
C ASP A 56 -13.10 -11.18 -14.43
N ILE A 57 -13.45 -10.36 -13.44
CA ILE A 57 -14.22 -10.79 -12.27
C ILE A 57 -15.70 -10.46 -12.50
N ALA A 58 -16.54 -11.48 -12.54
CA ALA A 58 -18.00 -11.29 -12.58
C ALA A 58 -18.44 -10.39 -11.41
N PRO A 59 -19.26 -9.34 -11.66
CA PRO A 59 -19.59 -8.32 -10.64
C PRO A 59 -20.27 -8.87 -9.38
N CYS A 60 -20.84 -10.07 -9.47
CA CYS A 60 -21.62 -10.68 -8.37
C CYS A 60 -20.82 -11.58 -7.42
N CYS A 61 -19.54 -11.86 -7.70
CA CYS A 61 -18.81 -12.89 -6.98
C CYS A 61 -17.45 -12.40 -6.50
N ALA A 62 -17.21 -12.45 -5.19
CA ALA A 62 -15.85 -12.31 -4.67
C ALA A 62 -15.03 -13.56 -5.07
N PRO A 63 -13.87 -13.40 -5.71
CA PRO A 63 -13.04 -14.55 -6.07
C PRO A 63 -12.53 -15.25 -4.80
N ARG A 64 -12.56 -16.58 -4.81
CA ARG A 64 -11.91 -17.37 -3.77
C ARG A 64 -10.40 -17.34 -3.97
N ASP A 65 -9.64 -17.03 -2.91
CA ASP A 65 -8.17 -16.97 -2.89
C ASP A 65 -7.61 -16.21 -4.12
N PRO A 66 -7.97 -14.93 -4.27
CA PRO A 66 -7.57 -14.15 -5.44
C PRO A 66 -6.04 -14.03 -5.47
N ARG A 67 -5.42 -14.48 -6.56
CA ARG A 67 -3.98 -14.36 -6.80
C ARG A 67 -3.67 -13.14 -7.65
N GLY A 68 -2.45 -12.62 -7.53
CA GLY A 68 -1.90 -11.61 -8.43
C GLY A 68 -1.69 -12.13 -9.84
N GLY A 69 -1.22 -11.27 -10.74
CA GLY A 69 -0.72 -11.65 -12.05
C GLY A 69 0.57 -12.47 -11.96
N THR A 70 1.21 -12.66 -13.09
CA THR A 70 2.55 -13.25 -13.18
C THR A 70 3.63 -12.17 -13.02
N GLU A 71 4.86 -12.58 -12.77
CA GLU A 71 6.01 -11.69 -12.72
C GLU A 71 6.16 -10.90 -14.04
N GLU A 72 6.00 -11.57 -15.17
CA GLU A 72 6.15 -10.97 -16.49
C GLU A 72 5.04 -9.94 -16.80
N GLU A 73 3.80 -10.19 -16.40
CA GLU A 73 2.68 -9.25 -16.52
C GLU A 73 2.85 -8.01 -15.62
N SER A 74 3.71 -8.10 -14.60
CA SER A 74 3.96 -7.00 -13.67
C SER A 74 4.95 -5.95 -14.18
N LEU A 75 5.64 -6.21 -15.29
CA LEU A 75 6.54 -5.25 -15.93
C LEU A 75 5.76 -4.00 -16.37
N ASP A 76 6.40 -2.83 -16.33
CA ASP A 76 5.74 -1.60 -16.77
C ASP A 76 5.78 -1.48 -18.30
N PRO A 77 4.65 -1.62 -19.01
CA PRO A 77 4.64 -1.49 -20.48
C PRO A 77 4.97 -0.06 -20.96
N ARG A 78 4.86 0.93 -20.08
CA ARG A 78 5.22 2.33 -20.37
C ARG A 78 6.72 2.61 -20.25
N GLN A 79 7.46 1.67 -19.66
CA GLN A 79 8.90 1.77 -19.43
C GLN A 79 9.61 0.46 -19.82
N PRO A 80 9.52 0.04 -21.09
CA PRO A 80 10.02 -1.26 -21.55
C PRO A 80 11.54 -1.45 -21.39
N GLN A 81 12.27 -0.35 -21.23
CA GLN A 81 13.71 -0.35 -20.97
C GLN A 81 14.06 -0.80 -19.55
N PHE A 82 13.14 -0.67 -18.60
CA PHE A 82 13.31 -1.10 -17.21
C PHE A 82 12.53 -2.40 -16.98
N ARG A 83 13.22 -3.53 -17.07
CA ARG A 83 12.62 -4.85 -16.86
C ARG A 83 12.64 -5.26 -15.39
N VAL A 84 12.18 -4.35 -14.51
CA VAL A 84 12.06 -4.63 -13.08
C VAL A 84 10.61 -5.01 -12.78
N PRO A 85 10.35 -6.22 -12.29
CA PRO A 85 9.00 -6.64 -11.92
C PRO A 85 8.44 -5.80 -10.76
N ARG A 86 7.13 -5.70 -10.69
CA ARG A 86 6.44 -4.91 -9.66
C ARG A 86 5.51 -5.78 -8.83
N LYS A 87 5.66 -5.68 -7.53
CA LYS A 87 4.68 -6.24 -6.58
C LYS A 87 3.66 -5.18 -6.18
N VAL A 88 2.55 -5.65 -5.63
CA VAL A 88 1.54 -4.77 -5.05
C VAL A 88 1.99 -4.31 -3.67
N VAL A 89 1.90 -3.01 -3.42
CA VAL A 89 1.95 -2.44 -2.07
C VAL A 89 0.59 -1.87 -1.68
N LYS A 90 0.27 -1.94 -0.40
CA LYS A 90 -1.03 -1.55 0.17
C LYS A 90 -0.88 -0.70 1.42
N GLY A 91 -2.00 -0.17 1.90
CA GLY A 91 -2.11 0.51 3.19
C GLY A 91 -1.80 2.00 3.16
N GLY A 92 -1.06 2.48 2.17
CA GLY A 92 -0.58 3.88 2.21
C GLY A 92 0.54 4.06 3.22
N SER A 93 0.91 5.31 3.48
CA SER A 93 1.95 5.65 4.44
C SER A 93 1.59 6.93 5.19
N PHE A 94 2.43 7.32 6.14
CA PHE A 94 2.30 8.59 6.86
C PHE A 94 2.33 9.82 5.92
N LEU A 95 2.76 9.65 4.67
CA LEU A 95 2.73 10.70 3.65
C LEU A 95 1.38 10.85 2.93
N CYS A 96 0.42 9.96 3.21
CA CYS A 96 -0.90 10.01 2.59
C CYS A 96 -1.87 10.87 3.41
N ALA A 97 -2.65 11.71 2.74
CA ALA A 97 -3.69 12.53 3.35
C ALA A 97 -4.97 12.53 2.52
N ASP A 98 -6.09 12.79 3.17
CA ASP A 98 -7.43 12.84 2.55
C ASP A 98 -7.50 13.85 1.40
N SER A 99 -6.74 14.93 1.51
CA SER A 99 -6.76 16.04 0.56
C SER A 99 -6.08 15.74 -0.77
N TYR A 100 -5.13 14.75 -0.82
CA TYR A 100 -4.37 14.49 -2.05
C TYR A 100 -4.03 13.02 -2.31
N CYS A 101 -4.14 12.12 -1.34
CA CYS A 101 -3.70 10.74 -1.48
C CYS A 101 -4.62 9.75 -0.78
N LEU A 102 -5.67 9.31 -1.46
CA LEU A 102 -6.58 8.28 -0.94
C LEU A 102 -6.07 6.84 -1.08
N ARG A 103 -4.76 6.65 -1.21
CA ARG A 103 -4.14 5.33 -1.46
C ARG A 103 -4.06 4.43 -0.22
N TYR A 104 -4.32 4.97 0.98
CA TYR A 104 -4.46 4.20 2.21
C TYR A 104 -5.78 3.40 2.28
N ARG A 105 -6.71 3.65 1.36
CA ARG A 105 -7.97 2.88 1.30
C ARG A 105 -7.71 1.40 1.06
N PRO A 106 -8.48 0.49 1.69
CA PRO A 106 -8.29 -0.96 1.53
C PRO A 106 -8.37 -1.45 0.09
N ALA A 107 -9.18 -0.80 -0.77
CA ALA A 107 -9.28 -1.13 -2.18
C ALA A 107 -8.07 -0.69 -3.02
N ALA A 108 -7.29 0.29 -2.54
CA ALA A 108 -6.16 0.80 -3.29
C ALA A 108 -5.04 -0.24 -3.44
N ARG A 109 -4.51 -0.37 -4.65
CA ARG A 109 -3.36 -1.20 -5.00
C ARG A 109 -2.37 -0.33 -5.76
N ARG A 110 -1.11 -0.42 -5.42
CA ARG A 110 -0.06 0.37 -6.09
C ARG A 110 1.06 -0.55 -6.56
N PRO A 111 1.55 -0.36 -7.79
CA PRO A 111 2.76 -1.04 -8.24
C PRO A 111 3.99 -0.46 -7.56
N GLN A 112 4.90 -1.34 -7.16
CA GLN A 112 6.21 -0.96 -6.65
C GLN A 112 7.26 -1.92 -7.20
N MET A 113 8.32 -1.38 -7.81
CA MET A 113 9.46 -2.17 -8.28
C MET A 113 10.13 -2.88 -7.11
N ILE A 114 10.46 -4.16 -7.30
CA ILE A 114 10.97 -5.03 -6.20
C ILE A 114 12.39 -4.67 -5.76
N ASP A 115 13.12 -3.92 -6.56
CA ASP A 115 14.48 -3.44 -6.26
C ASP A 115 14.51 -2.09 -5.53
N THR A 116 13.36 -1.61 -5.07
CA THR A 116 13.23 -0.30 -4.43
C THR A 116 13.10 -0.42 -2.91
N GLY A 117 13.99 0.26 -2.18
CA GLY A 117 13.87 0.50 -0.74
C GLY A 117 13.46 1.95 -0.45
N MET A 118 12.54 2.15 0.50
CA MET A 118 12.11 3.48 0.95
C MET A 118 11.87 3.48 2.46
N SER A 119 12.05 4.64 3.10
CA SER A 119 11.81 4.82 4.55
C SER A 119 10.35 4.62 4.97
N HIS A 120 9.43 4.64 4.03
CA HIS A 120 7.98 4.50 4.25
C HIS A 120 7.40 3.26 3.57
N ILE A 121 8.21 2.22 3.39
CA ILE A 121 7.78 0.92 2.89
C ILE A 121 8.29 -0.19 3.81
N GLY A 122 7.43 -1.15 4.10
CA GLY A 122 7.72 -2.27 4.99
C GLY A 122 6.93 -3.51 4.60
N PHE A 123 6.81 -4.45 5.52
CA PHE A 123 6.04 -5.68 5.32
C PHE A 123 5.53 -6.21 6.65
N ARG A 124 4.52 -7.05 6.58
CA ARG A 124 4.11 -7.91 7.68
C ARG A 124 4.04 -9.37 7.23
N VAL A 125 4.26 -10.27 8.16
CA VAL A 125 4.17 -11.72 7.90
C VAL A 125 2.86 -12.26 8.47
N ALA A 126 2.29 -13.25 7.78
CA ALA A 126 1.19 -14.04 8.28
C ALA A 126 1.65 -15.48 8.48
N ARG A 127 1.28 -16.07 9.63
CA ARG A 127 1.48 -17.51 9.87
C ARG A 127 0.24 -18.25 9.33
N ARG A 128 0.46 -19.20 8.45
CA ARG A 128 -0.55 -20.16 7.99
C ARG A 128 -0.73 -21.29 9.00
#